data_ab6c8bea0e847bd9e3e358d6aa3e1899
#
_entry.id   ab6c8bea0e847bd9e3e358d6aa3e1899
#
_cell.length_a   1.000
_cell.length_b   1.000
_cell.length_c   1.000
_cell.angle_alpha   90.00
_cell.angle_beta   90.00
_cell.angle_gamma   90.00
#
_symmetry.space_group_name_H-M   'P 1'
#
loop_
_entity.id
_entity.type
_entity.pdbx_description
1 polymer ?
#
loop_
_entity_poly.entity_id
_entity_poly.type
_entity_poly.pdbx_seq_one_letter_code
_entity_poly.pdbx_strand_id
1 'polypeptide(L)'
;MDKYFVPDTNVLLDSIESLQDYKLVLLSHTLRELDKHKSSHNDELAFRARKAVRYIKDNRDKFIFDSKDYNGFELGKDYDDVYQDNNILAACVQNQYGLISNDVLLTYKAEGFGLEVVSLDNEDFNDYSRYTGIRDLYIDETTESQLALAYIYQYHNSDQFEMVENEYLIIWDKSKPTYHRTSGKINGYEAIDTFRFDGEKLVKLKYKQTEDLFMGKTKPINVKQQVAFDMIQNKGIGVNLVLGGAGSGKDHIMAAHMMQSLQREEIDKIVFIRNIQKLKDAGEVGFLKGDLFSKMLTWSLPLADQIGGIEALEMLVEKGKIEIQHFESIRGRSFNRCGVYCTEIQSMSDYHARVLLSRIGKDSFIYLNGDIKQSDSDYNKHNSAINTLKKLKGHPLFGVVTLDKTERSDIASLSELI
;
A
#
# COMPACT_ATOMS: atom_id res chain seq x y z
N MET A 1 -4.90 -40.23 0.24
CA MET A 1 -4.27 -40.10 -1.10
C MET A 1 -3.89 -38.65 -1.29
N ASP A 2 -2.68 -38.39 -1.71
CA ASP A 2 -2.24 -37.02 -1.96
C ASP A 2 -3.01 -36.47 -3.16
N LYS A 3 -3.84 -35.47 -2.94
CA LYS A 3 -4.69 -34.87 -3.98
C LYS A 3 -3.84 -33.93 -4.84
N TYR A 4 -4.10 -33.95 -6.14
CA TYR A 4 -3.46 -33.06 -7.11
C TYR A 4 -4.39 -31.89 -7.41
N PHE A 5 -3.81 -30.71 -7.64
CA PHE A 5 -4.53 -29.49 -7.96
C PHE A 5 -4.08 -28.90 -9.30
N VAL A 6 -5.02 -28.37 -10.04
CA VAL A 6 -4.74 -27.60 -11.26
C VAL A 6 -4.77 -26.11 -10.90
N PRO A 7 -3.64 -25.42 -10.99
CA PRO A 7 -3.61 -23.99 -10.82
C PRO A 7 -4.09 -23.27 -12.10
N ASP A 8 -4.91 -22.26 -11.93
CA ASP A 8 -5.24 -21.31 -13.00
C ASP A 8 -3.99 -20.52 -13.44
N THR A 9 -3.96 -20.05 -14.69
CA THR A 9 -2.85 -19.30 -15.26
C THR A 9 -2.57 -18.03 -14.46
N ASN A 10 -3.61 -17.32 -14.01
CA ASN A 10 -3.44 -16.11 -13.20
C ASN A 10 -2.77 -16.40 -11.84
N VAL A 11 -3.10 -17.52 -11.21
CA VAL A 11 -2.45 -17.95 -9.96
C VAL A 11 -0.94 -18.22 -10.18
N LEU A 12 -0.58 -18.83 -11.30
CA LEU A 12 0.84 -19.06 -11.64
C LEU A 12 1.59 -17.74 -11.92
N LEU A 13 0.91 -16.75 -12.48
CA LEU A 13 1.50 -15.45 -12.76
C LEU A 13 1.69 -14.60 -11.49
N ASP A 14 0.72 -14.67 -10.58
CA ASP A 14 0.62 -13.73 -9.46
C ASP A 14 1.09 -14.31 -8.12
N SER A 15 0.89 -15.60 -7.89
CA SER A 15 1.04 -16.23 -6.56
C SER A 15 1.79 -17.56 -6.58
N ILE A 16 2.69 -17.77 -7.57
CA ILE A 16 3.36 -19.06 -7.73
C ILE A 16 4.15 -19.52 -6.50
N GLU A 17 4.67 -18.60 -5.70
CA GLU A 17 5.43 -18.91 -4.49
C GLU A 17 4.54 -19.45 -3.36
N SER A 18 3.24 -19.15 -3.38
CA SER A 18 2.24 -19.67 -2.42
C SER A 18 1.81 -21.11 -2.73
N LEU A 19 2.30 -21.68 -3.85
CA LEU A 19 1.94 -23.03 -4.29
C LEU A 19 2.89 -24.13 -3.76
N GLN A 20 3.85 -23.78 -2.90
CA GLN A 20 4.92 -24.70 -2.47
C GLN A 20 4.43 -25.96 -1.73
N ASP A 21 3.27 -25.89 -1.09
CA ASP A 21 2.70 -26.99 -0.28
C ASP A 21 1.73 -27.88 -1.07
N TYR A 22 1.48 -27.57 -2.35
CA TYR A 22 0.56 -28.31 -3.20
C TYR A 22 1.26 -29.20 -4.21
N LYS A 23 0.64 -30.35 -4.52
CA LYS A 23 0.98 -31.17 -5.70
C LYS A 23 0.21 -30.66 -6.90
N LEU A 24 0.88 -30.23 -7.92
CA LEU A 24 0.29 -29.45 -9.00
C LEU A 24 0.28 -30.21 -10.32
N VAL A 25 -0.79 -29.99 -11.09
CA VAL A 25 -0.92 -30.47 -12.48
C VAL A 25 -0.88 -29.30 -13.43
N LEU A 26 0.06 -29.29 -14.34
CA LEU A 26 0.16 -28.29 -15.40
C LEU A 26 -0.47 -28.84 -16.69
N LEU A 27 -1.50 -28.17 -17.16
CA LEU A 27 -2.16 -28.50 -18.40
C LEU A 27 -1.40 -27.91 -19.60
N SER A 28 -1.49 -28.58 -20.77
CA SER A 28 -0.95 -28.05 -22.02
C SER A 28 -1.41 -26.64 -22.34
N HIS A 29 -2.68 -26.35 -22.06
CA HIS A 29 -3.28 -25.05 -22.27
C HIS A 29 -2.61 -23.98 -21.42
N THR A 30 -2.46 -24.20 -20.11
CA THR A 30 -1.80 -23.29 -19.17
C THR A 30 -0.36 -22.97 -19.60
N LEU A 31 0.37 -23.99 -20.07
CA LEU A 31 1.73 -23.79 -20.58
C LEU A 31 1.79 -22.94 -21.84
N ARG A 32 0.81 -23.08 -22.75
CA ARG A 32 0.70 -22.23 -23.96
C ARG A 32 0.43 -20.79 -23.60
N GLU A 33 -0.44 -20.53 -22.60
CA GLU A 33 -0.71 -19.18 -22.12
C GLU A 33 0.53 -18.54 -21.50
N LEU A 34 1.23 -19.24 -20.64
CA LEU A 34 2.50 -18.77 -20.07
C LEU A 34 3.53 -18.44 -21.16
N ASP A 35 3.61 -19.28 -22.21
CA ASP A 35 4.52 -19.03 -23.33
C ASP A 35 4.14 -17.81 -24.17
N LYS A 36 2.85 -17.62 -24.41
CA LYS A 36 2.30 -16.41 -25.04
C LYS A 36 2.60 -15.16 -24.21
N HIS A 37 2.41 -15.25 -22.90
CA HIS A 37 2.65 -14.12 -22.01
C HIS A 37 4.15 -13.76 -21.90
N LYS A 38 5.09 -14.71 -22.02
CA LYS A 38 6.52 -14.43 -22.08
C LYS A 38 6.91 -13.48 -23.22
N SER A 39 6.15 -13.51 -24.30
CA SER A 39 6.37 -12.71 -25.52
C SER A 39 5.45 -11.49 -25.59
N SER A 40 4.76 -11.15 -24.51
CA SER A 40 3.88 -10.00 -24.44
C SER A 40 4.62 -8.68 -24.59
N HIS A 41 4.02 -7.70 -25.28
CA HIS A 41 4.48 -6.31 -25.30
C HIS A 41 4.36 -5.61 -23.93
N ASN A 42 3.62 -6.19 -23.00
CA ASN A 42 3.59 -5.76 -21.62
C ASN A 42 4.79 -6.40 -20.88
N ASP A 43 5.82 -5.60 -20.65
CA ASP A 43 7.09 -6.03 -20.04
C ASP A 43 6.91 -6.73 -18.70
N GLU A 44 5.89 -6.35 -17.98
CA GLU A 44 5.59 -6.90 -16.67
C GLU A 44 4.92 -8.27 -16.75
N LEU A 45 3.89 -8.41 -17.56
CA LEU A 45 3.25 -9.70 -17.81
C LEU A 45 4.30 -10.70 -18.32
N ALA A 46 5.19 -10.23 -19.22
CA ALA A 46 6.32 -11.03 -19.71
C ALA A 46 7.31 -11.39 -18.59
N PHE A 47 7.58 -10.49 -17.65
CA PHE A 47 8.44 -10.77 -16.49
C PHE A 47 7.79 -11.81 -15.56
N ARG A 48 6.51 -11.67 -15.22
CA ARG A 48 5.78 -12.64 -14.38
C ARG A 48 5.74 -14.01 -15.00
N ALA A 49 5.45 -14.10 -16.29
CA ALA A 49 5.46 -15.37 -17.03
C ALA A 49 6.86 -16.03 -17.02
N ARG A 50 7.93 -15.24 -17.20
CA ARG A 50 9.30 -15.75 -17.10
C ARG A 50 9.64 -16.22 -15.67
N LYS A 51 9.17 -15.52 -14.64
CA LYS A 51 9.30 -15.90 -13.23
C LYS A 51 8.61 -17.23 -12.97
N ALA A 52 7.36 -17.36 -13.41
CA ALA A 52 6.56 -18.59 -13.29
C ALA A 52 7.26 -19.79 -13.96
N VAL A 53 7.71 -19.63 -15.20
CA VAL A 53 8.43 -20.70 -15.94
C VAL A 53 9.73 -21.08 -15.22
N ARG A 54 10.48 -20.14 -14.66
CA ARG A 54 11.69 -20.43 -13.88
C ARG A 54 11.35 -21.22 -12.61
N TYR A 55 10.33 -20.80 -11.87
CA TYR A 55 9.89 -21.51 -10.67
C TYR A 55 9.46 -22.94 -10.98
N ILE A 56 8.68 -23.17 -12.05
CA ILE A 56 8.29 -24.51 -12.51
C ILE A 56 9.52 -25.35 -12.83
N LYS A 57 10.52 -24.78 -13.51
CA LYS A 57 11.78 -25.45 -13.83
C LYS A 57 12.55 -25.86 -12.57
N ASP A 58 12.65 -24.95 -11.61
CA ASP A 58 13.45 -25.14 -10.40
C ASP A 58 12.77 -26.08 -9.37
N ASN A 59 11.45 -26.28 -9.49
CA ASN A 59 10.63 -27.13 -8.63
C ASN A 59 9.92 -28.25 -9.41
N ARG A 60 10.57 -28.82 -10.41
CA ARG A 60 9.95 -29.75 -11.36
C ARG A 60 9.33 -30.99 -10.72
N ASP A 61 9.82 -31.40 -9.59
CA ASP A 61 9.34 -32.56 -8.80
C ASP A 61 7.95 -32.33 -8.19
N LYS A 62 7.50 -31.08 -8.05
CA LYS A 62 6.18 -30.71 -7.54
C LYS A 62 5.10 -30.70 -8.61
N PHE A 63 5.48 -30.73 -9.88
CA PHE A 63 4.58 -30.56 -11.01
C PHE A 63 4.45 -31.85 -11.83
N ILE A 64 3.22 -32.23 -12.12
CA ILE A 64 2.91 -33.25 -13.13
C ILE A 64 2.43 -32.52 -14.38
N PHE A 65 2.90 -32.95 -15.53
CA PHE A 65 2.48 -32.42 -16.81
C PHE A 65 1.37 -33.30 -17.41
N ASP A 66 0.21 -32.72 -17.66
CA ASP A 66 -0.90 -33.35 -18.35
C ASP A 66 -1.04 -32.77 -19.76
N SER A 67 -0.73 -33.61 -20.75
CA SER A 67 -0.75 -33.26 -22.18
C SER A 67 -2.09 -33.54 -22.87
N LYS A 68 -3.10 -34.04 -22.14
CA LYS A 68 -4.40 -34.32 -22.75
C LYS A 68 -5.08 -33.04 -23.24
N ASP A 69 -5.83 -33.19 -24.31
CA ASP A 69 -6.74 -32.18 -24.81
C ASP A 69 -8.13 -32.39 -24.20
N TYR A 70 -8.63 -31.39 -23.53
CA TYR A 70 -9.95 -31.41 -22.90
C TYR A 70 -11.00 -30.66 -23.70
N ASN A 71 -10.65 -30.16 -24.90
CA ASN A 71 -11.60 -29.57 -25.83
C ASN A 71 -12.65 -30.64 -26.23
N GLY A 72 -13.93 -30.27 -26.13
CA GLY A 72 -15.03 -31.20 -26.45
C GLY A 72 -15.44 -32.13 -25.29
N PHE A 73 -14.86 -31.96 -24.07
CA PHE A 73 -15.43 -32.61 -22.88
C PHE A 73 -16.75 -31.92 -22.48
N GLU A 74 -17.84 -32.67 -22.52
CA GLU A 74 -19.18 -32.14 -22.22
C GLU A 74 -19.33 -31.83 -20.73
N LEU A 75 -19.14 -30.57 -20.34
CA LEU A 75 -19.46 -30.06 -19.00
C LEU A 75 -20.98 -29.78 -18.83
N GLY A 76 -21.72 -29.73 -19.92
CA GLY A 76 -23.15 -29.43 -19.98
C GLY A 76 -23.46 -28.41 -21.09
N LYS A 77 -24.77 -28.23 -21.42
CA LYS A 77 -25.19 -27.38 -22.54
C LYS A 77 -24.87 -25.90 -22.39
N ASP A 78 -24.58 -25.46 -21.18
CA ASP A 78 -24.34 -24.04 -20.86
C ASP A 78 -22.84 -23.68 -20.83
N TYR A 79 -21.96 -24.61 -21.19
CA TYR A 79 -20.51 -24.43 -21.21
C TYR A 79 -19.99 -24.46 -22.62
N ASP A 80 -19.44 -23.34 -23.07
CA ASP A 80 -18.85 -23.21 -24.40
C ASP A 80 -17.42 -23.78 -24.40
N ASP A 81 -17.11 -24.69 -25.34
CA ASP A 81 -15.81 -25.34 -25.49
C ASP A 81 -14.69 -24.34 -25.86
N VAL A 82 -15.04 -23.15 -26.32
CA VAL A 82 -14.07 -22.10 -26.72
C VAL A 82 -13.55 -21.33 -25.51
N TYR A 83 -14.26 -21.41 -24.37
CA TYR A 83 -13.88 -20.66 -23.17
C TYR A 83 -12.76 -21.38 -22.42
N GLN A 84 -11.62 -20.69 -22.27
CA GLN A 84 -10.37 -21.28 -21.78
C GLN A 84 -10.49 -21.88 -20.35
N ASP A 85 -11.23 -21.22 -19.48
CA ASP A 85 -11.48 -21.69 -18.11
C ASP A 85 -12.25 -23.02 -18.07
N ASN A 86 -13.07 -23.28 -19.09
CA ASN A 86 -13.83 -24.53 -19.21
C ASN A 86 -12.88 -25.72 -19.47
N ASN A 87 -11.72 -25.53 -20.10
CA ASN A 87 -10.73 -26.58 -20.28
C ASN A 87 -10.08 -26.97 -18.95
N ILE A 88 -9.81 -25.98 -18.08
CA ILE A 88 -9.30 -26.22 -16.72
C ILE A 88 -10.35 -27.00 -15.93
N LEU A 89 -11.60 -26.55 -15.98
CA LEU A 89 -12.72 -27.20 -15.30
C LEU A 89 -12.94 -28.63 -15.79
N ALA A 90 -12.92 -28.87 -17.11
CA ALA A 90 -13.03 -30.20 -17.72
C ALA A 90 -11.93 -31.14 -17.23
N ALA A 91 -10.68 -30.68 -17.18
CA ALA A 91 -9.57 -31.46 -16.65
C ALA A 91 -9.79 -31.85 -15.18
N CYS A 92 -10.26 -30.90 -14.36
CA CYS A 92 -10.53 -31.13 -12.95
C CYS A 92 -11.67 -32.15 -12.76
N VAL A 93 -12.78 -32.00 -13.49
CA VAL A 93 -13.94 -32.90 -13.41
C VAL A 93 -13.55 -34.31 -13.85
N GLN A 94 -12.90 -34.45 -15.00
CA GLN A 94 -12.59 -35.77 -15.57
C GLN A 94 -11.57 -36.57 -14.72
N ASN A 95 -10.63 -35.90 -14.07
CA ASN A 95 -9.58 -36.58 -13.32
C ASN A 95 -9.73 -36.43 -11.79
N GLN A 96 -10.80 -35.81 -11.35
CA GLN A 96 -11.04 -35.47 -9.92
C GLN A 96 -9.89 -34.69 -9.27
N TYR A 97 -9.26 -33.79 -10.04
CA TYR A 97 -8.29 -32.86 -9.50
C TYR A 97 -9.01 -31.76 -8.69
N GLY A 98 -8.32 -31.18 -7.71
CA GLY A 98 -8.73 -29.92 -7.13
C GLY A 98 -8.39 -28.74 -8.07
N LEU A 99 -9.02 -27.61 -7.85
CA LEU A 99 -8.75 -26.37 -8.55
C LEU A 99 -8.08 -25.39 -7.60
N ILE A 100 -7.06 -24.66 -8.08
CA ILE A 100 -6.53 -23.46 -7.41
C ILE A 100 -6.80 -22.28 -8.32
N SER A 101 -7.71 -21.39 -7.95
CA SER A 101 -8.05 -20.19 -8.72
C SER A 101 -8.56 -19.08 -7.81
N ASN A 102 -8.25 -17.84 -8.19
CA ASN A 102 -8.80 -16.63 -7.59
C ASN A 102 -9.95 -16.05 -8.42
N ASP A 103 -10.30 -16.67 -9.54
CA ASP A 103 -11.47 -16.29 -10.33
C ASP A 103 -12.75 -16.81 -9.65
N VAL A 104 -13.57 -15.87 -9.18
CA VAL A 104 -14.82 -16.16 -8.45
C VAL A 104 -15.78 -16.99 -9.29
N LEU A 105 -15.90 -16.75 -10.60
CA LEU A 105 -16.82 -17.49 -11.45
C LEU A 105 -16.33 -18.90 -11.71
N LEU A 106 -15.02 -19.06 -11.91
CA LEU A 106 -14.40 -20.37 -12.11
C LEU A 106 -14.49 -21.21 -10.82
N THR A 107 -14.27 -20.62 -9.66
CA THR A 107 -14.41 -21.31 -8.37
C THR A 107 -15.83 -21.77 -8.11
N TYR A 108 -16.86 -20.93 -8.32
CA TYR A 108 -18.25 -21.32 -8.19
C TYR A 108 -18.66 -22.44 -9.14
N LYS A 109 -18.17 -22.40 -10.40
CA LYS A 109 -18.42 -23.49 -11.36
C LYS A 109 -17.81 -24.80 -10.84
N ALA A 110 -16.56 -24.76 -10.36
CA ALA A 110 -15.88 -25.96 -9.84
C ALA A 110 -16.58 -26.53 -8.61
N GLU A 111 -17.02 -25.70 -7.67
CA GLU A 111 -17.82 -26.10 -6.52
C GLU A 111 -19.14 -26.73 -6.94
N GLY A 112 -19.80 -26.21 -7.97
CA GLY A 112 -21.01 -26.77 -8.56
C GLY A 112 -20.83 -28.20 -9.09
N PHE A 113 -19.62 -28.57 -9.51
CA PHE A 113 -19.24 -29.94 -9.88
C PHE A 113 -18.74 -30.80 -8.70
N GLY A 114 -18.78 -30.28 -7.46
CA GLY A 114 -18.30 -30.96 -6.27
C GLY A 114 -16.79 -31.13 -6.18
N LEU A 115 -16.05 -30.27 -6.90
CA LEU A 115 -14.58 -30.23 -6.84
C LEU A 115 -14.12 -29.50 -5.57
N GLU A 116 -12.96 -29.91 -5.05
CA GLU A 116 -12.28 -29.14 -4.03
C GLU A 116 -11.62 -27.93 -4.66
N VAL A 117 -11.92 -26.74 -4.13
CA VAL A 117 -11.40 -25.48 -4.62
C VAL A 117 -10.53 -24.85 -3.53
N VAL A 118 -9.36 -24.39 -3.94
CA VAL A 118 -8.48 -23.57 -3.12
C VAL A 118 -8.41 -22.19 -3.79
N SER A 119 -8.89 -21.17 -3.11
CA SER A 119 -8.61 -19.79 -3.47
C SER A 119 -7.36 -19.38 -2.71
N LEU A 120 -6.36 -18.96 -3.45
CA LEU A 120 -5.19 -18.26 -2.91
C LEU A 120 -5.48 -16.77 -2.83
N ASP A 121 -6.74 -16.39 -2.88
CA ASP A 121 -7.15 -15.05 -2.51
C ASP A 121 -6.63 -14.80 -1.10
N ASN A 122 -5.55 -14.13 -1.15
CA ASN A 122 -4.73 -13.72 -0.08
C ASN A 122 -5.55 -13.19 1.10
N GLU A 123 -5.85 -14.02 2.05
CA GLU A 123 -6.09 -13.54 3.41
C GLU A 123 -4.89 -12.66 3.82
N ASP A 124 -3.66 -13.01 3.43
CA ASP A 124 -2.47 -12.19 3.62
C ASP A 124 -2.47 -10.89 2.78
N PHE A 125 -2.95 -10.88 1.53
CA PHE A 125 -3.01 -9.66 0.71
C PHE A 125 -4.13 -8.73 1.19
N ASN A 126 -5.29 -9.26 1.55
CA ASN A 126 -6.39 -8.47 2.10
C ASN A 126 -6.07 -7.88 3.47
N ASP A 127 -5.32 -8.57 4.31
CA ASP A 127 -4.95 -8.05 5.64
C ASP A 127 -4.02 -6.84 5.54
N TYR A 128 -2.98 -6.91 4.71
CA TYR A 128 -2.07 -5.76 4.51
C TYR A 128 -2.73 -4.58 3.79
N SER A 129 -3.63 -4.81 2.83
CA SER A 129 -4.32 -3.73 2.14
C SER A 129 -5.25 -2.96 3.08
N ARG A 130 -5.88 -3.64 4.03
CA ARG A 130 -6.78 -3.07 5.04
C ARG A 130 -6.04 -2.46 6.23
N TYR A 131 -4.78 -2.81 6.43
CA TYR A 131 -4.00 -2.31 7.56
C TYR A 131 -3.80 -0.80 7.48
N THR A 132 -4.32 -0.08 8.46
CA THR A 132 -4.30 1.39 8.52
C THR A 132 -3.26 1.95 9.48
N GLY A 133 -2.68 1.10 10.35
CA GLY A 133 -1.86 1.50 11.48
C GLY A 133 -2.66 2.02 12.67
N ILE A 134 -3.99 2.03 12.55
CA ILE A 134 -4.91 2.53 13.59
C ILE A 134 -5.95 1.46 13.88
N ARG A 135 -6.19 1.20 15.15
CA ARG A 135 -7.32 0.46 15.70
C ARG A 135 -8.33 1.45 16.27
N ASP A 136 -9.58 1.32 15.85
CA ASP A 136 -10.68 2.14 16.33
C ASP A 136 -11.51 1.33 17.34
N LEU A 137 -11.57 1.80 18.59
CA LEU A 137 -12.42 1.25 19.63
C LEU A 137 -13.61 2.18 19.87
N TYR A 138 -14.80 1.71 19.61
CA TYR A 138 -16.03 2.47 19.82
C TYR A 138 -16.66 2.04 21.13
N ILE A 139 -16.82 2.98 22.07
CA ILE A 139 -17.46 2.75 23.36
C ILE A 139 -18.80 3.47 23.45
N ASP A 140 -19.68 2.87 24.21
CA ASP A 140 -21.02 3.38 24.54
C ASP A 140 -21.27 3.23 26.05
N GLU A 141 -22.52 3.41 26.49
CA GLU A 141 -22.89 3.31 27.89
C GLU A 141 -23.02 1.86 28.41
N THR A 142 -22.76 0.86 27.59
CA THR A 142 -22.84 -0.54 27.99
C THR A 142 -21.76 -0.90 29.03
N THR A 143 -22.09 -1.83 29.92
CA THR A 143 -21.15 -2.31 30.95
C THR A 143 -19.88 -2.90 30.31
N GLU A 144 -20.02 -3.60 29.20
CA GLU A 144 -18.90 -4.19 28.46
C GLU A 144 -17.92 -3.11 27.95
N SER A 145 -18.42 -2.06 27.32
CA SER A 145 -17.63 -0.90 26.87
C SER A 145 -16.91 -0.23 28.03
N GLN A 146 -17.59 -0.03 29.15
CA GLN A 146 -17.01 0.60 30.34
C GLN A 146 -15.93 -0.25 31.00
N LEU A 147 -16.10 -1.58 31.02
CA LEU A 147 -15.10 -2.51 31.51
C LEU A 147 -13.85 -2.56 30.60
N ALA A 148 -14.03 -2.56 29.28
CA ALA A 148 -12.93 -2.50 28.32
C ALA A 148 -12.11 -1.22 28.52
N LEU A 149 -12.79 -0.08 28.68
CA LEU A 149 -12.15 1.22 28.92
C LEU A 149 -11.37 1.21 30.25
N ALA A 150 -11.98 0.73 31.34
CA ALA A 150 -11.34 0.63 32.65
C ALA A 150 -10.09 -0.25 32.58
N TYR A 151 -10.14 -1.37 31.87
CA TYR A 151 -9.01 -2.26 31.68
C TYR A 151 -7.84 -1.57 30.95
N ILE A 152 -8.12 -0.84 29.87
CA ILE A 152 -7.10 -0.07 29.14
C ILE A 152 -6.41 0.93 30.06
N TYR A 153 -7.18 1.70 30.84
CA TYR A 153 -6.60 2.72 31.74
C TYR A 153 -5.84 2.12 32.94
N GLN A 154 -6.30 0.98 33.45
CA GLN A 154 -5.68 0.36 34.61
C GLN A 154 -4.37 -0.37 34.27
N TYR A 155 -4.34 -1.09 33.14
CA TYR A 155 -3.22 -1.97 32.82
C TYR A 155 -2.36 -1.46 31.67
N HIS A 156 -2.80 -0.47 30.91
CA HIS A 156 -2.14 0.00 29.67
C HIS A 156 -1.79 -1.14 28.71
N ASN A 157 -2.58 -2.21 28.77
CA ASN A 157 -2.35 -3.44 28.05
C ASN A 157 -3.16 -3.50 26.76
N SER A 158 -2.57 -4.09 25.73
CA SER A 158 -3.17 -4.25 24.40
C SER A 158 -3.48 -5.70 24.04
N ASP A 159 -3.30 -6.66 24.95
CA ASP A 159 -3.44 -8.11 24.67
C ASP A 159 -4.78 -8.45 24.00
N GLN A 160 -5.86 -7.81 24.45
CA GLN A 160 -7.20 -8.00 23.87
C GLN A 160 -7.34 -7.49 22.43
N PHE A 161 -6.36 -6.71 21.93
CA PHE A 161 -6.43 -6.08 20.59
C PHE A 161 -5.41 -6.66 19.63
N GLU A 162 -4.53 -7.57 20.07
CA GLU A 162 -3.44 -8.12 19.24
C GLU A 162 -2.66 -7.03 18.49
N MET A 163 -2.34 -5.94 19.19
CA MET A 163 -1.64 -4.80 18.58
C MET A 163 -0.19 -5.13 18.30
N VAL A 164 0.33 -4.54 17.24
CA VAL A 164 1.74 -4.60 16.87
C VAL A 164 2.46 -3.30 17.18
N GLU A 165 3.77 -3.33 17.35
CA GLU A 165 4.59 -2.14 17.67
C GLU A 165 4.36 -1.01 16.67
N ASN A 166 4.23 0.22 17.16
CA ASN A 166 3.88 1.44 16.45
C ASN A 166 2.46 1.48 15.85
N GLU A 167 1.57 0.59 16.27
CA GLU A 167 0.16 0.70 15.99
C GLU A 167 -0.53 1.63 17.01
N TYR A 168 -1.58 2.31 16.57
CA TYR A 168 -2.31 3.29 17.36
C TYR A 168 -3.71 2.79 17.73
N LEU A 169 -4.17 3.10 18.94
CA LEU A 169 -5.53 2.87 19.40
C LEU A 169 -6.23 4.21 19.59
N ILE A 170 -7.34 4.42 18.90
CA ILE A 170 -8.22 5.57 19.10
C ILE A 170 -9.51 5.08 19.76
N ILE A 171 -9.90 5.72 20.86
CA ILE A 171 -11.12 5.41 21.59
C ILE A 171 -12.16 6.48 21.25
N TRP A 172 -13.28 6.06 20.69
CA TRP A 172 -14.37 6.91 20.22
C TRP A 172 -15.60 6.79 21.12
N ASP A 173 -16.24 7.93 21.40
CA ASP A 173 -17.49 8.00 22.18
C ASP A 173 -18.70 7.96 21.25
N LYS A 174 -19.40 6.84 21.17
CA LYS A 174 -20.62 6.69 20.37
C LYS A 174 -21.77 7.61 20.84
N SER A 175 -21.74 8.07 22.08
CA SER A 175 -22.74 9.00 22.59
C SER A 175 -22.56 10.44 22.07
N LYS A 176 -21.37 10.72 21.45
CA LYS A 176 -20.99 12.04 20.92
C LYS A 176 -20.73 12.00 19.42
N PRO A 177 -21.76 11.86 18.59
CA PRO A 177 -21.60 11.85 17.15
C PRO A 177 -21.15 13.22 16.64
N THR A 178 -20.27 13.22 15.65
CA THR A 178 -19.91 14.39 14.85
C THR A 178 -20.67 14.38 13.53
N TYR A 179 -20.99 15.56 13.00
CA TYR A 179 -21.86 15.68 11.84
C TYR A 179 -21.15 16.39 10.69
N HIS A 180 -21.42 15.95 9.49
CA HIS A 180 -20.96 16.62 8.28
C HIS A 180 -21.68 17.97 8.12
N ARG A 181 -20.92 19.05 7.92
CA ARG A 181 -21.44 20.43 7.90
C ARG A 181 -22.56 20.65 6.88
N THR A 182 -22.44 20.05 5.69
CA THR A 182 -23.38 20.30 4.58
C THR A 182 -24.55 19.31 4.55
N SER A 183 -24.33 18.04 4.89
CA SER A 183 -25.37 17.00 4.79
C SER A 183 -26.11 16.72 6.09
N GLY A 184 -25.58 17.17 7.22
CA GLY A 184 -26.14 16.87 8.55
C GLY A 184 -26.06 15.40 8.95
N LYS A 185 -25.44 14.54 8.13
CA LYS A 185 -25.26 13.12 8.45
C LYS A 185 -24.10 12.93 9.42
N ILE A 186 -24.17 11.88 10.25
CA ILE A 186 -23.07 11.48 11.12
C ILE A 186 -21.87 11.14 10.25
N ASN A 187 -20.72 11.77 10.54
CA ASN A 187 -19.45 11.54 9.86
C ASN A 187 -18.35 11.04 10.80
N GLY A 188 -18.66 10.70 12.02
CA GLY A 188 -17.75 10.16 13.02
C GLY A 188 -18.25 10.38 14.44
N TYR A 189 -17.32 10.26 15.38
CA TYR A 189 -17.56 10.44 16.81
C TYR A 189 -16.43 11.26 17.43
N GLU A 190 -16.64 11.82 18.63
CA GLU A 190 -15.57 12.46 19.38
C GLU A 190 -14.57 11.40 19.91
N ALA A 191 -13.28 11.67 19.77
CA ALA A 191 -12.27 10.82 20.36
C ALA A 191 -12.13 11.15 21.86
N ILE A 192 -12.22 10.13 22.70
CA ILE A 192 -11.99 10.24 24.14
C ILE A 192 -10.49 10.26 24.42
N ASP A 193 -9.77 9.35 23.78
CA ASP A 193 -8.35 9.15 24.03
C ASP A 193 -7.63 8.48 22.84
N THR A 194 -6.31 8.60 22.85
CA THR A 194 -5.47 8.01 21.81
C THR A 194 -4.17 7.53 22.41
N PHE A 195 -3.76 6.33 22.02
CA PHE A 195 -2.53 5.67 22.49
C PHE A 195 -1.73 5.14 21.31
N ARG A 196 -0.43 4.98 21.51
CA ARG A 196 0.47 4.19 20.67
C ARG A 196 0.92 2.95 21.43
N PHE A 197 0.97 1.82 20.77
CA PHE A 197 1.60 0.63 21.31
C PHE A 197 3.12 0.66 21.03
N ASP A 198 3.92 0.61 22.07
CA ASP A 198 5.38 0.75 21.98
C ASP A 198 6.13 -0.60 21.91
N GLY A 199 5.39 -1.69 21.72
CA GLY A 199 5.89 -3.06 21.72
C GLY A 199 5.69 -3.78 23.08
N GLU A 200 5.44 -3.02 24.15
CA GLU A 200 5.20 -3.56 25.49
C GLU A 200 3.86 -3.11 26.07
N LYS A 201 3.51 -1.84 25.88
CA LYS A 201 2.31 -1.22 26.47
C LYS A 201 1.76 -0.07 25.65
N LEU A 202 0.56 0.36 25.99
CA LEU A 202 -0.08 1.56 25.46
C LEU A 202 0.52 2.81 26.12
N VAL A 203 1.07 3.70 25.31
CA VAL A 203 1.65 4.98 25.75
C VAL A 203 0.87 6.15 25.15
N LYS A 204 0.78 7.25 25.87
CA LYS A 204 0.17 8.48 25.37
C LYS A 204 1.00 9.08 24.23
N LEU A 205 0.32 9.72 23.29
CA LEU A 205 0.97 10.43 22.20
C LEU A 205 1.90 11.53 22.74
N LYS A 206 3.06 11.69 22.09
CA LYS A 206 4.08 12.68 22.44
C LYS A 206 4.48 13.46 21.20
N TYR A 207 3.73 14.50 20.87
CA TYR A 207 4.06 15.37 19.76
C TYR A 207 3.99 16.85 20.16
N LYS A 208 4.63 17.70 19.36
CA LYS A 208 4.57 19.15 19.47
C LYS A 208 4.14 19.73 18.12
N GLN A 209 3.55 20.91 18.14
CA GLN A 209 3.39 21.66 16.90
C GLN A 209 4.75 21.90 16.24
N THR A 210 4.81 21.84 14.93
CA THR A 210 6.01 22.22 14.19
C THR A 210 6.01 23.72 13.92
N GLU A 211 7.18 24.31 13.82
CA GLU A 211 7.37 25.73 13.49
C GLU A 211 8.66 25.89 12.70
N ASP A 212 8.57 26.51 11.54
CA ASP A 212 9.68 26.84 10.69
C ASP A 212 9.45 28.17 9.96
N LEU A 213 10.49 28.70 9.30
CA LEU A 213 10.46 30.01 8.65
C LEU A 213 9.60 30.06 7.38
N PHE A 214 9.35 28.93 6.74
CA PHE A 214 8.67 28.86 5.44
C PHE A 214 7.17 28.56 5.59
N MET A 215 6.83 27.60 6.45
CA MET A 215 5.46 27.13 6.64
C MET A 215 4.80 27.72 7.89
N GLY A 216 5.59 28.36 8.76
CA GLY A 216 5.09 28.90 10.04
C GLY A 216 4.73 27.79 11.02
N LYS A 217 3.65 28.01 11.79
CA LYS A 217 3.18 27.04 12.80
C LYS A 217 2.21 26.07 12.20
N THR A 218 2.53 24.78 12.28
CA THR A 218 1.65 23.68 11.87
C THR A 218 1.27 22.83 13.08
N LYS A 219 -0.01 22.57 13.22
CA LYS A 219 -0.61 21.72 14.28
C LYS A 219 -1.64 20.77 13.68
N PRO A 220 -1.87 19.59 14.27
CA PRO A 220 -2.93 18.71 13.83
C PRO A 220 -4.31 19.33 14.10
N ILE A 221 -5.25 19.14 13.19
CA ILE A 221 -6.62 19.65 13.28
C ILE A 221 -7.67 18.56 13.53
N ASN A 222 -7.26 17.29 13.45
CA ASN A 222 -8.09 16.14 13.81
C ASN A 222 -7.23 15.06 14.50
N VAL A 223 -7.90 14.06 15.11
CA VAL A 223 -7.24 13.02 15.90
C VAL A 223 -6.28 12.15 15.07
N LYS A 224 -6.62 11.80 13.82
CA LYS A 224 -5.74 10.98 12.99
C LYS A 224 -4.50 11.76 12.54
N GLN A 225 -4.61 13.07 12.37
CA GLN A 225 -3.43 13.93 12.19
C GLN A 225 -2.59 14.02 13.47
N GLN A 226 -3.19 13.97 14.68
CA GLN A 226 -2.41 13.88 15.93
C GLN A 226 -1.57 12.60 15.97
N VAL A 227 -2.16 11.48 15.54
CA VAL A 227 -1.45 10.20 15.39
C VAL A 227 -0.29 10.33 14.40
N ALA A 228 -0.51 10.93 13.24
CA ALA A 228 0.55 11.17 12.25
C ALA A 228 1.67 12.05 12.81
N PHE A 229 1.33 13.09 13.59
CA PHE A 229 2.32 13.96 14.26
C PHE A 229 3.17 13.19 15.28
N ASP A 230 2.56 12.31 16.08
CA ASP A 230 3.29 11.46 17.02
C ASP A 230 4.24 10.53 16.28
N MET A 231 3.76 9.87 15.21
CA MET A 231 4.54 8.94 14.41
C MET A 231 5.77 9.59 13.80
N ILE A 232 5.59 10.70 13.05
CA ILE A 232 6.70 11.34 12.33
C ILE A 232 7.72 12.03 13.25
N GLN A 233 7.31 12.39 14.48
CA GLN A 233 8.22 13.00 15.47
C GLN A 233 8.90 11.97 16.36
N ASN A 234 8.49 10.70 16.27
CA ASN A 234 9.14 9.62 17.01
C ASN A 234 10.46 9.23 16.33
N LYS A 235 11.58 9.63 16.94
CA LYS A 235 12.93 9.35 16.39
C LYS A 235 13.26 7.84 16.31
N GLY A 236 12.50 6.98 16.97
CA GLY A 236 12.61 5.53 16.83
C GLY A 236 12.06 5.02 15.49
N ILE A 237 11.17 5.76 14.83
CA ILE A 237 10.54 5.36 13.58
C ILE A 237 11.27 6.00 12.40
N GLY A 238 12.11 5.23 11.72
CA GLY A 238 12.89 5.71 10.57
C GLY A 238 12.13 5.70 9.25
N VAL A 239 11.11 4.83 9.12
CA VAL A 239 10.27 4.68 7.92
C VAL A 239 8.83 5.04 8.26
N ASN A 240 8.36 6.17 7.75
CA ASN A 240 7.04 6.72 8.06
C ASN A 240 6.16 6.73 6.80
N LEU A 241 5.08 5.95 6.82
CA LEU A 241 4.11 5.83 5.74
C LEU A 241 2.81 6.54 6.12
N VAL A 242 2.48 7.66 5.47
CA VAL A 242 1.22 8.36 5.67
C VAL A 242 0.37 8.25 4.42
N LEU A 243 -0.75 7.55 4.54
CA LEU A 243 -1.71 7.33 3.47
C LEU A 243 -2.93 8.23 3.65
N GLY A 244 -3.63 8.52 2.56
CA GLY A 244 -4.88 9.26 2.62
C GLY A 244 -5.21 9.96 1.32
N GLY A 245 -6.48 10.33 1.17
CA GLY A 245 -7.00 11.03 0.01
C GLY A 245 -6.41 12.43 -0.18
N ALA A 246 -6.73 13.03 -1.32
CA ALA A 246 -6.36 14.41 -1.59
C ALA A 246 -6.96 15.34 -0.51
N GLY A 247 -6.13 16.23 0.02
CA GLY A 247 -6.59 17.19 1.05
C GLY A 247 -6.64 16.66 2.48
N SER A 248 -6.20 15.44 2.75
CA SER A 248 -6.12 14.89 4.11
C SER A 248 -5.04 15.55 5.00
N GLY A 249 -4.16 16.38 4.41
CA GLY A 249 -3.07 17.06 5.10
C GLY A 249 -1.76 16.27 5.19
N LYS A 250 -1.68 15.08 4.57
CA LYS A 250 -0.48 14.24 4.63
C LYS A 250 0.80 14.95 4.18
N ASP A 251 0.76 15.62 3.02
CA ASP A 251 1.92 16.36 2.48
C ASP A 251 2.31 17.51 3.39
N HIS A 252 1.33 18.26 3.88
CA HIS A 252 1.55 19.41 4.75
C HIS A 252 2.24 19.03 6.07
N ILE A 253 1.75 17.98 6.72
CA ILE A 253 2.30 17.48 7.99
C ILE A 253 3.76 17.02 7.81
N MET A 254 4.03 16.26 6.76
CA MET A 254 5.37 15.73 6.48
C MET A 254 6.36 16.84 6.10
N ALA A 255 5.94 17.75 5.20
CA ALA A 255 6.77 18.89 4.80
C ALA A 255 7.12 19.77 6.00
N ALA A 256 6.13 20.10 6.86
CA ALA A 256 6.35 20.95 8.02
C ALA A 256 7.36 20.35 9.01
N HIS A 257 7.31 19.05 9.27
CA HIS A 257 8.29 18.42 10.14
C HIS A 257 9.68 18.34 9.50
N MET A 258 9.78 18.07 8.19
CA MET A 258 11.06 18.07 7.48
C MET A 258 11.72 19.46 7.46
N MET A 259 10.93 20.50 7.19
CA MET A 259 11.43 21.88 7.20
C MET A 259 11.91 22.30 8.59
N GLN A 260 11.18 21.92 9.63
CA GLN A 260 11.61 22.14 11.01
C GLN A 260 12.90 21.39 11.33
N SER A 261 13.02 20.12 10.91
CA SER A 261 14.22 19.29 11.15
C SER A 261 15.43 19.85 10.40
N LEU A 262 15.22 20.38 9.20
CA LEU A 262 16.26 21.08 8.42
C LEU A 262 16.71 22.37 9.10
N GLN A 263 15.76 23.17 9.59
CA GLN A 263 16.05 24.42 10.30
C GLN A 263 16.77 24.19 11.64
N ARG A 264 16.49 23.09 12.31
CA ARG A 264 17.14 22.68 13.57
C ARG A 264 18.45 21.93 13.35
N GLU A 265 18.90 21.78 12.12
CA GLU A 265 20.11 21.05 11.75
C GLU A 265 20.11 19.58 12.22
N GLU A 266 18.93 19.01 12.47
CA GLU A 266 18.76 17.58 12.74
C GLU A 266 19.06 16.74 11.49
N ILE A 267 18.84 17.32 10.30
CA ILE A 267 19.24 16.80 8.99
C ILE A 267 19.99 17.89 8.22
N ASP A 268 20.89 17.49 7.33
CA ASP A 268 21.68 18.42 6.52
C ASP A 268 20.90 18.91 5.29
N LYS A 269 20.04 18.03 4.74
CA LYS A 269 19.21 18.32 3.56
C LYS A 269 17.98 17.44 3.47
N ILE A 270 17.02 17.89 2.69
CA ILE A 270 15.85 17.14 2.24
C ILE A 270 16.12 16.59 0.84
N VAL A 271 15.89 15.28 0.63
CA VAL A 271 15.93 14.65 -0.70
C VAL A 271 14.50 14.35 -1.13
N PHE A 272 14.00 15.16 -2.06
CA PHE A 272 12.65 14.98 -2.60
C PHE A 272 12.68 14.04 -3.81
N ILE A 273 11.89 12.97 -3.74
CA ILE A 273 11.80 11.94 -4.77
C ILE A 273 10.35 11.83 -5.24
N ARG A 274 10.14 11.95 -6.54
CA ARG A 274 8.83 11.70 -7.15
C ARG A 274 8.99 10.78 -8.35
N ASN A 275 8.13 9.77 -8.43
CA ASN A 275 8.01 8.94 -9.62
C ASN A 275 7.10 9.64 -10.62
N ILE A 276 7.59 9.79 -11.84
CA ILE A 276 6.85 10.45 -12.92
C ILE A 276 6.18 9.35 -13.72
N GLN A 277 4.91 9.14 -13.46
CA GLN A 277 4.07 8.32 -14.34
C GLN A 277 3.23 9.21 -15.26
N LYS A 278 3.06 8.77 -16.50
CA LYS A 278 2.06 9.35 -17.40
C LYS A 278 0.68 9.02 -16.81
N LEU A 279 -0.15 10.03 -16.65
CA LEU A 279 -1.56 9.82 -16.30
C LEU A 279 -2.21 8.96 -17.40
N LYS A 280 -3.01 7.98 -17.00
CA LYS A 280 -3.89 7.24 -17.91
C LYS A 280 -4.73 8.28 -18.65
N ASP A 281 -4.85 8.14 -19.97
CA ASP A 281 -5.62 9.05 -20.84
C ASP A 281 -5.07 10.49 -21.00
N ALA A 282 -3.95 10.84 -20.39
CA ALA A 282 -3.23 12.05 -20.78
C ALA A 282 -2.52 11.79 -22.12
N GLY A 283 -2.89 12.55 -23.15
CA GLY A 283 -2.17 12.57 -24.41
C GLY A 283 -0.67 12.75 -24.16
N GLU A 284 0.19 12.30 -25.09
CA GLU A 284 1.63 12.49 -24.95
C GLU A 284 1.91 13.96 -24.62
N VAL A 285 2.30 14.23 -23.38
CA VAL A 285 2.87 15.52 -23.02
C VAL A 285 4.17 15.56 -23.79
N GLY A 286 4.13 16.21 -24.96
CA GLY A 286 5.29 16.41 -25.82
C GLY A 286 6.44 16.89 -24.96
N PHE A 287 7.66 16.61 -25.38
CA PHE A 287 8.89 17.03 -24.74
C PHE A 287 8.74 18.43 -24.15
N LEU A 288 8.62 18.54 -22.83
CA LEU A 288 8.70 19.84 -22.15
C LEU A 288 10.02 20.49 -22.59
N LYS A 289 9.92 21.61 -23.31
CA LYS A 289 11.09 22.41 -23.71
C LYS A 289 11.71 22.97 -22.43
N GLY A 290 12.96 22.72 -22.20
CA GLY A 290 13.73 23.19 -21.06
C GLY A 290 14.86 22.22 -20.68
N ASP A 291 15.78 22.69 -19.89
CA ASP A 291 16.81 21.84 -19.30
C ASP A 291 16.22 20.85 -18.27
N LEU A 292 17.01 19.90 -17.83
CA LEU A 292 16.60 18.90 -16.87
C LEU A 292 16.12 19.54 -15.55
N PHE A 293 16.74 20.62 -15.15
CA PHE A 293 16.43 21.33 -13.91
C PHE A 293 15.03 21.95 -13.95
N SER A 294 14.68 22.66 -15.04
CA SER A 294 13.34 23.23 -15.23
C SER A 294 12.23 22.17 -15.20
N LYS A 295 12.51 20.98 -15.77
CA LYS A 295 11.57 19.85 -15.71
C LYS A 295 11.40 19.32 -14.29
N MET A 296 12.50 19.17 -13.55
CA MET A 296 12.47 18.70 -12.17
C MET A 296 11.73 19.67 -11.25
N LEU A 297 11.89 20.99 -11.45
CA LEU A 297 11.13 22.00 -10.72
C LEU A 297 9.63 21.85 -10.94
N THR A 298 9.18 21.67 -12.19
CA THR A 298 7.75 21.48 -12.49
C THR A 298 7.16 20.28 -11.72
N TRP A 299 7.91 19.19 -11.58
CA TRP A 299 7.45 18.03 -10.84
C TRP A 299 7.46 18.20 -9.33
N SER A 300 8.17 19.21 -8.84
CA SER A 300 8.29 19.55 -7.43
C SER A 300 7.31 20.64 -6.98
N LEU A 301 6.45 21.12 -7.88
CA LEU A 301 5.43 22.13 -7.54
C LEU A 301 4.60 21.76 -6.30
N PRO A 302 4.16 20.49 -6.09
CA PRO A 302 3.46 20.15 -4.87
C PRO A 302 4.27 20.39 -3.59
N LEU A 303 5.58 20.25 -3.62
CA LEU A 303 6.45 20.62 -2.52
C LEU A 303 6.59 22.14 -2.42
N ALA A 304 6.77 22.84 -3.55
CA ALA A 304 6.84 24.29 -3.59
C ALA A 304 5.59 24.95 -2.96
N ASP A 305 4.39 24.44 -3.30
CA ASP A 305 3.14 24.92 -2.74
C ASP A 305 3.06 24.80 -1.21
N GLN A 306 3.76 23.82 -0.61
CA GLN A 306 3.82 23.67 0.84
C GLN A 306 4.82 24.63 1.50
N ILE A 307 5.91 24.96 0.85
CA ILE A 307 7.03 25.69 1.45
C ILE A 307 7.13 27.17 1.04
N GLY A 308 6.03 27.73 0.55
CA GLY A 308 5.96 29.18 0.23
C GLY A 308 6.21 29.55 -1.21
N GLY A 309 6.11 28.58 -2.14
CA GLY A 309 6.16 28.79 -3.59
C GLY A 309 7.48 28.37 -4.24
N ILE A 310 7.51 28.56 -5.56
CA ILE A 310 8.62 28.10 -6.38
C ILE A 310 9.93 28.82 -6.06
N GLU A 311 9.86 30.11 -5.75
CA GLU A 311 11.04 30.94 -5.41
C GLU A 311 11.72 30.43 -4.12
N ALA A 312 10.93 30.02 -3.12
CA ALA A 312 11.45 29.43 -1.89
C ALA A 312 12.12 28.07 -2.17
N LEU A 313 11.50 27.26 -3.03
CA LEU A 313 12.08 25.98 -3.44
C LEU A 313 13.40 26.17 -4.19
N GLU A 314 13.45 27.06 -5.19
CA GLU A 314 14.67 27.37 -5.96
C GLU A 314 15.80 27.82 -5.04
N MET A 315 15.52 28.75 -4.13
CA MET A 315 16.52 29.24 -3.15
C MET A 315 17.06 28.09 -2.27
N LEU A 316 16.21 27.17 -1.84
CA LEU A 316 16.64 26.03 -1.00
C LEU A 316 17.44 25.00 -1.80
N VAL A 317 17.12 24.82 -3.08
CA VAL A 317 17.89 23.97 -3.99
C VAL A 317 19.25 24.57 -4.28
N GLU A 318 19.35 25.87 -4.59
CA GLU A 318 20.61 26.58 -4.80
C GLU A 318 21.53 26.54 -3.57
N LYS A 319 20.96 26.63 -2.37
CA LYS A 319 21.69 26.46 -1.11
C LYS A 319 22.05 25.00 -0.77
N GLY A 320 21.67 24.04 -1.62
CA GLY A 320 21.90 22.61 -1.37
C GLY A 320 21.11 22.04 -0.18
N LYS A 321 20.06 22.75 0.28
CA LYS A 321 19.21 22.34 1.39
C LYS A 321 18.07 21.41 0.94
N ILE A 322 17.65 21.51 -0.30
CA ILE A 322 16.73 20.57 -0.97
C ILE A 322 17.41 20.03 -2.21
N GLU A 323 17.32 18.73 -2.39
CA GLU A 323 17.80 18.02 -3.57
C GLU A 323 16.61 17.29 -4.20
N ILE A 324 16.27 17.64 -5.44
CA ILE A 324 15.18 17.01 -6.19
C ILE A 324 15.75 15.86 -7.02
N GLN A 325 15.19 14.65 -6.87
CA GLN A 325 15.69 13.46 -7.53
C GLN A 325 14.57 12.72 -8.25
N HIS A 326 14.89 12.23 -9.44
CA HIS A 326 14.11 11.22 -10.13
C HIS A 326 14.48 9.83 -9.59
N PHE A 327 13.52 8.91 -9.55
CA PHE A 327 13.72 7.58 -8.98
C PHE A 327 14.94 6.83 -9.56
N GLU A 328 15.16 6.93 -10.86
CA GLU A 328 16.30 6.24 -11.50
C GLU A 328 17.66 6.78 -11.06
N SER A 329 17.74 8.06 -10.68
CA SER A 329 18.99 8.74 -10.29
C SER A 329 19.48 8.39 -8.89
N ILE A 330 18.64 7.74 -8.06
CA ILE A 330 19.02 7.37 -6.69
C ILE A 330 19.78 6.04 -6.60
N ARG A 331 19.86 5.28 -7.69
CA ARG A 331 20.59 4.01 -7.70
C ARG A 331 22.07 4.21 -7.38
N GLY A 332 22.63 3.39 -6.50
CA GLY A 332 24.03 3.48 -6.09
C GLY A 332 24.35 4.62 -5.11
N ARG A 333 23.35 5.42 -4.73
CA ARG A 333 23.52 6.50 -3.73
C ARG A 333 23.22 5.98 -2.32
N SER A 334 23.71 6.72 -1.33
CA SER A 334 23.36 6.57 0.09
C SER A 334 23.09 7.95 0.67
N PHE A 335 21.96 8.11 1.35
CA PHE A 335 21.52 9.37 1.94
C PHE A 335 21.78 9.34 3.44
N ASN A 336 22.83 10.05 3.89
CA ASN A 336 23.19 10.17 5.30
C ASN A 336 22.81 11.56 5.81
N ARG A 337 22.33 11.65 7.02
CA ARG A 337 21.84 12.87 7.67
C ARG A 337 20.81 13.61 6.80
N CYS A 338 19.92 12.87 6.17
CA CYS A 338 18.92 13.38 5.24
C CYS A 338 17.49 13.03 5.69
N GLY A 339 16.56 13.94 5.44
CA GLY A 339 15.15 13.63 5.36
C GLY A 339 14.81 13.27 3.92
N VAL A 340 14.50 11.99 3.65
CA VAL A 340 14.07 11.55 2.32
C VAL A 340 12.55 11.66 2.24
N TYR A 341 12.04 12.38 1.25
CA TYR A 341 10.61 12.58 1.04
C TYR A 341 10.18 12.03 -0.32
N CYS A 342 9.43 10.95 -0.31
CA CYS A 342 8.96 10.30 -1.52
C CYS A 342 7.42 10.34 -1.58
N THR A 343 6.88 10.94 -2.65
CA THR A 343 5.45 11.15 -2.85
C THR A 343 4.89 10.24 -3.93
N GLU A 344 3.56 10.06 -3.95
CA GLU A 344 2.82 9.28 -4.96
C GLU A 344 3.28 7.80 -5.02
N ILE A 345 3.53 7.21 -3.86
CA ILE A 345 4.05 5.83 -3.82
C ILE A 345 3.06 4.77 -4.29
N GLN A 346 1.76 5.09 -4.41
CA GLN A 346 0.76 4.19 -5.02
C GLN A 346 1.07 3.89 -6.48
N SER A 347 1.85 4.74 -7.14
CA SER A 347 2.33 4.55 -8.51
C SER A 347 3.63 3.74 -8.62
N MET A 348 4.16 3.26 -7.49
CA MET A 348 5.44 2.54 -7.39
C MET A 348 5.23 1.06 -7.12
N SER A 349 6.12 0.23 -7.65
CA SER A 349 6.14 -1.22 -7.40
C SER A 349 6.88 -1.59 -6.13
N ASP A 350 6.80 -2.87 -5.74
CA ASP A 350 7.57 -3.47 -4.65
C ASP A 350 9.08 -3.29 -4.82
N TYR A 351 9.58 -3.39 -6.06
CA TYR A 351 10.98 -3.13 -6.39
C TYR A 351 11.39 -1.70 -6.02
N HIS A 352 10.55 -0.71 -6.32
CA HIS A 352 10.81 0.69 -5.95
C HIS A 352 10.90 0.87 -4.43
N ALA A 353 10.01 0.25 -3.66
CA ALA A 353 10.08 0.30 -2.20
C ALA A 353 11.41 -0.24 -1.67
N ARG A 354 11.87 -1.40 -2.17
CA ARG A 354 13.16 -2.00 -1.79
C ARG A 354 14.35 -1.11 -2.14
N VAL A 355 14.33 -0.51 -3.33
CA VAL A 355 15.39 0.42 -3.75
C VAL A 355 15.42 1.63 -2.84
N LEU A 356 14.28 2.26 -2.54
CA LEU A 356 14.20 3.41 -1.64
C LEU A 356 14.78 3.10 -0.26
N LEU A 357 14.29 2.04 0.39
CA LEU A 357 14.75 1.67 1.74
C LEU A 357 16.25 1.38 1.78
N SER A 358 16.80 0.77 0.72
CA SER A 358 18.24 0.45 0.64
C SER A 358 19.13 1.69 0.45
N ARG A 359 18.57 2.88 0.23
CA ARG A 359 19.30 4.16 0.07
C ARG A 359 19.37 4.97 1.36
N ILE A 360 18.54 4.64 2.37
CA ILE A 360 18.51 5.38 3.63
C ILE A 360 19.75 5.01 4.43
N GLY A 361 20.58 6.01 4.68
CA GLY A 361 21.83 5.87 5.38
C GLY A 361 21.72 6.28 6.86
N LYS A 362 22.89 6.48 7.48
CA LYS A 362 23.00 6.81 8.89
C LYS A 362 22.35 8.17 9.22
N ASP A 363 21.69 8.24 10.38
CA ASP A 363 21.06 9.45 10.92
C ASP A 363 20.05 10.08 9.94
N SER A 364 19.34 9.24 9.17
CA SER A 364 18.35 9.63 8.17
C SER A 364 17.03 8.96 8.43
N PHE A 365 15.96 9.59 7.93
CA PHE A 365 14.62 9.02 7.94
C PHE A 365 13.95 9.18 6.57
N ILE A 366 12.92 8.41 6.32
CA ILE A 366 12.15 8.48 5.09
C ILE A 366 10.66 8.68 5.37
N TYR A 367 10.08 9.64 4.67
CA TYR A 367 8.64 9.89 4.61
C TYR A 367 8.11 9.47 3.26
N LEU A 368 7.07 8.66 3.31
CA LEU A 368 6.41 8.06 2.17
C LEU A 368 4.94 8.42 2.22
N ASN A 369 4.39 8.98 1.17
CA ASN A 369 2.96 9.22 1.10
C ASN A 369 2.33 8.71 -0.19
N GLY A 370 1.04 8.45 -0.12
CA GLY A 370 0.25 8.00 -1.25
C GLY A 370 -1.24 7.96 -0.96
N ASP A 371 -1.99 7.74 -2.03
CA ASP A 371 -3.43 7.53 -1.98
C ASP A 371 -3.76 6.20 -2.67
N ILE A 372 -4.23 5.21 -1.90
CA ILE A 372 -4.56 3.88 -2.43
C ILE A 372 -5.67 3.96 -3.49
N LYS A 373 -6.60 4.93 -3.35
CA LYS A 373 -7.72 5.11 -4.28
C LYS A 373 -7.28 5.68 -5.64
N GLN A 374 -6.13 6.36 -5.70
CA GLN A 374 -5.58 6.97 -6.90
C GLN A 374 -4.56 6.05 -7.62
N SER A 375 -4.61 4.75 -7.41
CA SER A 375 -3.74 3.83 -8.14
C SER A 375 -4.22 3.68 -9.59
N ASP A 376 -3.47 4.24 -10.53
CA ASP A 376 -3.81 4.31 -11.96
C ASP A 376 -3.67 2.98 -12.71
N SER A 377 -3.11 1.94 -12.10
CA SER A 377 -2.96 0.64 -12.75
C SER A 377 -3.37 -0.50 -11.82
N ASP A 378 -4.07 -1.49 -12.40
CA ASP A 378 -4.43 -2.72 -11.70
C ASP A 378 -3.18 -3.50 -11.22
N TYR A 379 -2.06 -3.30 -11.91
CA TYR A 379 -0.76 -3.79 -11.50
C TYR A 379 -0.30 -3.26 -10.14
N ASN A 380 -0.39 -1.95 -9.95
CA ASN A 380 0.02 -1.33 -8.70
C ASN A 380 -0.93 -1.68 -7.54
N LYS A 381 -2.15 -2.18 -7.81
CA LYS A 381 -3.04 -2.70 -6.77
C LYS A 381 -2.49 -3.97 -6.13
N HIS A 382 -1.85 -4.85 -6.91
CA HIS A 382 -1.33 -6.13 -6.44
C HIS A 382 0.14 -6.10 -6.02
N ASN A 383 0.99 -5.34 -6.73
CA ASN A 383 2.43 -5.20 -6.47
C ASN A 383 2.83 -3.80 -6.04
N SER A 384 1.99 -3.11 -5.25
CA SER A 384 2.28 -1.74 -4.87
C SER A 384 3.37 -1.67 -3.80
N ALA A 385 4.16 -0.61 -3.89
CA ALA A 385 5.10 -0.25 -2.84
C ALA A 385 4.41 -0.14 -1.46
N ILE A 386 3.14 0.31 -1.43
CA ILE A 386 2.34 0.43 -0.22
C ILE A 386 2.17 -0.93 0.46
N ASN A 387 1.73 -1.96 -0.27
CA ASN A 387 1.52 -3.29 0.30
C ASN A 387 2.84 -3.92 0.76
N THR A 388 3.92 -3.72 0.00
CA THR A 388 5.25 -4.19 0.40
C THR A 388 5.73 -3.51 1.69
N LEU A 389 5.51 -2.20 1.84
CA LEU A 389 5.87 -1.47 3.05
C LEU A 389 5.02 -1.91 4.25
N LYS A 390 3.72 -2.13 4.05
CA LYS A 390 2.82 -2.61 5.12
C LYS A 390 3.22 -4.00 5.67
N LYS A 391 3.97 -4.82 4.92
CA LYS A 391 4.57 -6.06 5.45
C LYS A 391 5.55 -5.83 6.60
N LEU A 392 6.02 -4.59 6.77
CA LEU A 392 6.87 -4.19 7.89
C LEU A 392 6.09 -3.87 9.17
N LYS A 393 4.76 -4.07 9.20
CA LYS A 393 3.93 -3.87 10.41
C LYS A 393 4.56 -4.59 11.61
N GLY A 394 4.63 -3.91 12.74
CA GLY A 394 5.25 -4.44 13.97
C GLY A 394 6.79 -4.33 14.03
N HIS A 395 7.44 -3.83 12.97
CA HIS A 395 8.87 -3.55 13.05
C HIS A 395 9.12 -2.21 13.76
N PRO A 396 10.04 -2.12 14.75
CA PRO A 396 10.28 -0.90 15.53
C PRO A 396 10.57 0.35 14.71
N LEU A 397 11.25 0.20 13.57
CA LEU A 397 11.61 1.30 12.67
C LEU A 397 10.50 1.73 11.71
N PHE A 398 9.34 1.06 11.70
CA PHE A 398 8.27 1.30 10.74
C PHE A 398 6.99 1.79 11.42
N GLY A 399 6.39 2.82 10.86
CA GLY A 399 5.07 3.31 11.23
C GLY A 399 4.22 3.61 10.00
N VAL A 400 2.92 3.32 10.11
CA VAL A 400 1.94 3.66 9.09
C VAL A 400 0.70 4.28 9.72
N VAL A 401 0.16 5.29 9.06
CA VAL A 401 -1.09 5.96 9.46
C VAL A 401 -1.90 6.29 8.21
N THR A 402 -3.19 5.99 8.25
CA THR A 402 -4.13 6.36 7.18
C THR A 402 -5.04 7.49 7.63
N LEU A 403 -4.99 8.60 6.89
CA LEU A 403 -5.85 9.78 7.10
C LEU A 403 -7.07 9.66 6.20
N ASP A 404 -8.25 9.58 6.78
CA ASP A 404 -9.51 9.30 6.07
C ASP A 404 -10.41 10.53 5.88
N LYS A 405 -10.04 11.69 6.45
CA LYS A 405 -10.80 12.93 6.31
C LYS A 405 -10.11 13.93 5.40
N THR A 406 -10.88 14.48 4.46
CA THR A 406 -10.46 15.62 3.65
C THR A 406 -10.70 16.91 4.44
N GLU A 407 -9.62 17.70 4.61
CA GLU A 407 -9.61 18.94 5.42
C GLU A 407 -9.43 20.20 4.54
N ARG A 408 -9.55 20.10 3.21
CA ARG A 408 -9.40 21.24 2.29
C ARG A 408 -10.65 22.11 2.26
N SER A 409 -11.50 21.89 1.30
CA SER A 409 -12.71 22.68 1.07
C SER A 409 -13.90 21.76 0.81
N ASP A 410 -15.11 22.30 1.00
CA ASP A 410 -16.33 21.56 0.68
C ASP A 410 -16.37 21.11 -0.79
N ILE A 411 -15.74 21.88 -1.70
CA ILE A 411 -15.62 21.50 -3.11
C ILE A 411 -14.70 20.29 -3.28
N ALA A 412 -13.57 20.24 -2.57
CA ALA A 412 -12.65 19.11 -2.66
C ALA A 412 -13.29 17.82 -2.12
N SER A 413 -14.17 17.92 -1.13
CA SER A 413 -14.89 16.76 -0.59
C SER A 413 -15.89 16.14 -1.58
N LEU A 414 -16.30 16.87 -2.63
CA LEU A 414 -17.15 16.30 -3.69
C LEU A 414 -16.46 15.19 -4.49
N SER A 415 -15.12 15.20 -4.55
CA SER A 415 -14.36 14.14 -5.20
C SER A 415 -14.50 12.77 -4.52
N GLU A 416 -14.97 12.73 -3.27
CA GLU A 416 -15.23 11.49 -2.53
C GLU A 416 -16.62 10.88 -2.89
N LEU A 417 -17.46 11.65 -3.59
CA LEU A 417 -18.82 11.24 -3.96
C LEU A 417 -18.91 10.68 -5.38
N ILE A 418 -17.88 10.84 -6.18
CA ILE A 418 -17.73 10.36 -7.55
C ILE A 418 -16.61 9.33 -7.65
#